data_0bda0d9ac11c2853930d36a6690216b1
#
_entry.id   0bda0d9ac11c2853930d36a6690216b1
#
_cell.length_a   1.000
_cell.length_b   1.000
_cell.length_c   1.000
_cell.angle_alpha   90.00
_cell.angle_beta   90.00
_cell.angle_gamma   90.00
#
_symmetry.space_group_name_H-M   'P 1'
#
loop_
_entity.id
_entity.type
_entity.pdbx_description
1 polymer ?
#
loop_
_entity_poly.entity_id
_entity_poly.type
_entity_poly.pdbx_seq_one_letter_code
_entity_poly.pdbx_strand_id
1 'polypeptide(L)'
;MTIYLFDGTMDGLLTAVFDAFSLKEQPEELLTEGDALPLFCERTYQVTTDEEKARRVWTGLEKKLTREAMKLISVSWLSEQKELNTPLFRYVCKVFRQGDISRNYADADVLAVTNIARKVLHEQLRMKQFIRFQKAKDGTYLAVVSPDHNVLPIIIDHFQDRFNDQPWLIYDAKRHYGFNYDGKTVIRITFEDESAVPFDLTNGKLDESVISSDDQLLQNLWRTYFKAICIKERLNPRKQLNDMPRRYWKYMTEKN
;
A
#
# COMPACT_ATOMS: atom_id res chain seq x y z
N MET A 1 13.12 -25.90 -16.33
CA MET A 1 12.63 -24.81 -15.47
C MET A 1 11.13 -24.90 -15.35
N THR A 2 10.62 -25.10 -14.13
CA THR A 2 9.17 -25.14 -13.83
C THR A 2 8.69 -23.80 -13.31
N ILE A 3 7.60 -23.27 -13.87
CA ILE A 3 7.01 -21.99 -13.50
C ILE A 3 5.58 -22.20 -13.04
N TYR A 4 5.21 -21.60 -11.93
CA TYR A 4 3.83 -21.53 -11.48
C TYR A 4 3.21 -20.20 -11.91
N LEU A 5 2.00 -20.26 -12.47
CA LEU A 5 1.20 -19.11 -12.86
C LEU A 5 0.02 -18.97 -11.91
N PHE A 6 -0.19 -17.78 -11.36
CA PHE A 6 -1.27 -17.52 -10.42
C PHE A 6 -2.01 -16.21 -10.77
N ASP A 7 -3.14 -15.98 -10.16
CA ASP A 7 -4.04 -14.83 -10.42
C ASP A 7 -3.56 -13.47 -9.87
N GLY A 8 -2.39 -13.42 -9.24
CA GLY A 8 -1.87 -12.20 -8.62
C GLY A 8 -2.48 -11.86 -7.26
N THR A 9 -3.29 -12.75 -6.68
CA THR A 9 -3.86 -12.55 -5.33
C THR A 9 -2.98 -13.16 -4.24
N MET A 10 -3.13 -12.69 -2.98
CA MET A 10 -2.44 -13.31 -1.84
C MET A 10 -2.89 -14.77 -1.67
N ASP A 11 -4.18 -15.05 -1.84
CA ASP A 11 -4.73 -16.39 -1.73
C ASP A 11 -4.19 -17.31 -2.82
N GLY A 12 -3.99 -16.78 -4.04
CA GLY A 12 -3.32 -17.50 -5.14
C GLY A 12 -1.86 -17.83 -4.81
N LEU A 13 -1.09 -16.89 -4.24
CA LEU A 13 0.28 -17.16 -3.78
C LEU A 13 0.31 -18.24 -2.70
N LEU A 14 -0.57 -18.15 -1.70
CA LEU A 14 -0.64 -19.16 -0.63
C LEU A 14 -1.11 -20.51 -1.15
N THR A 15 -2.03 -20.54 -2.14
CA THR A 15 -2.43 -21.76 -2.84
C THR A 15 -1.25 -22.37 -3.59
N ALA A 16 -0.44 -21.56 -4.28
CA ALA A 16 0.78 -22.03 -4.95
C ALA A 16 1.76 -22.69 -3.97
N VAL A 17 1.91 -22.13 -2.76
CA VAL A 17 2.71 -22.75 -1.69
C VAL A 17 2.14 -24.11 -1.31
N PHE A 18 0.83 -24.22 -1.09
CA PHE A 18 0.19 -25.49 -0.76
C PHE A 18 0.41 -26.54 -1.85
N ASP A 19 0.20 -26.16 -3.11
CA ASP A 19 0.34 -27.04 -4.24
C ASP A 19 1.80 -27.51 -4.44
N ALA A 20 2.78 -26.63 -4.25
CA ALA A 20 4.20 -26.99 -4.30
C ALA A 20 4.58 -28.07 -3.27
N PHE A 21 4.02 -28.01 -2.05
CA PHE A 21 4.22 -29.08 -1.05
C PHE A 21 3.43 -30.34 -1.36
N SER A 22 2.21 -30.21 -1.86
CA SER A 22 1.34 -31.35 -2.19
C SER A 22 1.88 -32.15 -3.37
N LEU A 23 2.36 -31.47 -4.41
CA LEU A 23 2.93 -32.08 -5.61
C LEU A 23 4.41 -32.48 -5.42
N LYS A 24 5.02 -32.09 -4.29
CA LYS A 24 6.46 -32.25 -4.03
C LYS A 24 7.34 -31.63 -5.11
N GLU A 25 6.84 -30.62 -5.79
CA GLU A 25 7.55 -29.82 -6.78
C GLU A 25 7.92 -28.47 -6.20
N GLN A 26 9.04 -27.92 -6.66
CA GLN A 26 9.46 -26.59 -6.30
C GLN A 26 9.68 -25.78 -7.57
N PRO A 27 8.75 -24.86 -7.91
CA PRO A 27 8.94 -24.02 -9.08
C PRO A 27 10.12 -23.07 -8.86
N GLU A 28 10.84 -22.78 -9.94
CA GLU A 28 11.91 -21.78 -9.92
C GLU A 28 11.34 -20.36 -9.83
N GLU A 29 10.16 -20.12 -10.45
CA GLU A 29 9.49 -18.82 -10.41
C GLU A 29 7.98 -18.95 -10.20
N LEU A 30 7.42 -17.93 -9.55
CA LEU A 30 5.98 -17.70 -9.43
C LEU A 30 5.64 -16.40 -10.17
N LEU A 31 4.93 -16.51 -11.29
CA LEU A 31 4.56 -15.40 -12.15
C LEU A 31 3.04 -15.19 -12.13
N THR A 32 2.63 -13.95 -12.37
CA THR A 32 1.20 -13.63 -12.53
C THR A 32 0.72 -14.04 -13.91
N GLU A 33 -0.52 -14.49 -14.03
CA GLU A 33 -1.17 -14.75 -15.32
C GLU A 33 -1.03 -13.56 -16.26
N GLY A 34 -0.64 -13.83 -17.51
CA GLY A 34 -0.39 -12.81 -18.52
C GLY A 34 1.01 -12.20 -18.51
N ASP A 35 1.86 -12.56 -17.54
CA ASP A 35 3.28 -12.18 -17.60
C ASP A 35 4.02 -12.97 -18.68
N ALA A 36 5.07 -12.35 -19.27
CA ALA A 36 5.90 -13.00 -20.26
C ALA A 36 6.67 -14.17 -19.64
N LEU A 37 6.57 -15.35 -20.26
CA LEU A 37 7.32 -16.51 -19.83
C LEU A 37 8.80 -16.39 -20.22
N PRO A 38 9.73 -16.85 -19.37
CA PRO A 38 11.14 -16.97 -19.73
C PRO A 38 11.36 -17.92 -20.92
N LEU A 39 12.39 -17.64 -21.72
CA LEU A 39 12.72 -18.38 -22.94
C LEU A 39 12.96 -19.89 -22.71
N PHE A 40 13.41 -20.29 -21.53
CA PHE A 40 13.74 -21.69 -21.19
C PHE A 40 12.72 -22.32 -20.23
N CYS A 41 11.44 -21.96 -20.37
CA CYS A 41 10.36 -22.59 -19.62
C CYS A 41 10.06 -23.97 -20.21
N GLU A 42 10.26 -25.03 -19.43
CA GLU A 42 9.97 -26.40 -19.82
C GLU A 42 8.54 -26.81 -19.46
N ARG A 43 8.06 -26.29 -18.30
CA ARG A 43 6.76 -26.64 -17.77
C ARG A 43 6.13 -25.46 -17.05
N THR A 44 4.85 -25.24 -17.32
CA THR A 44 4.02 -24.33 -16.56
C THR A 44 2.96 -25.09 -15.77
N TYR A 45 2.68 -24.64 -14.55
CA TYR A 45 1.59 -25.14 -13.74
C TYR A 45 0.65 -23.96 -13.41
N GLN A 46 -0.62 -24.13 -13.81
CA GLN A 46 -1.64 -23.13 -13.52
C GLN A 46 -2.19 -23.36 -12.13
N VAL A 47 -1.98 -22.40 -11.25
CA VAL A 47 -2.51 -22.41 -9.88
C VAL A 47 -3.96 -21.93 -9.91
N THR A 48 -4.88 -22.80 -9.52
CA THR A 48 -6.28 -22.41 -9.31
C THR A 48 -6.45 -22.01 -7.86
N THR A 49 -6.73 -20.73 -7.62
CA THR A 49 -6.86 -20.17 -6.27
C THR A 49 -7.95 -20.88 -5.48
N ASP A 50 -7.61 -21.32 -4.29
CA ASP A 50 -8.44 -22.07 -3.36
C ASP A 50 -8.30 -21.48 -1.96
N GLU A 51 -9.37 -20.85 -1.47
CA GLU A 51 -9.40 -20.16 -0.18
C GLU A 51 -9.13 -21.12 1.00
N GLU A 52 -9.53 -22.38 0.91
CA GLU A 52 -9.29 -23.35 1.99
C GLU A 52 -7.81 -23.71 2.08
N LYS A 53 -7.15 -23.96 0.93
CA LYS A 53 -5.71 -24.18 0.88
C LYS A 53 -4.95 -22.97 1.36
N ALA A 54 -5.30 -21.75 0.91
CA ALA A 54 -4.70 -20.51 1.34
C ALA A 54 -4.82 -20.30 2.86
N ARG A 55 -6.01 -20.48 3.42
CA ARG A 55 -6.26 -20.39 4.86
C ARG A 55 -5.44 -21.41 5.67
N ARG A 56 -5.28 -22.64 5.16
CA ARG A 56 -4.44 -23.66 5.82
C ARG A 56 -2.97 -23.25 5.87
N VAL A 57 -2.46 -22.68 4.77
CA VAL A 57 -1.08 -22.17 4.72
C VAL A 57 -0.93 -20.98 5.68
N TRP A 58 -1.86 -20.03 5.66
CA TRP A 58 -1.84 -18.86 6.57
C TRP A 58 -1.84 -19.28 8.03
N THR A 59 -2.75 -20.16 8.43
CA THR A 59 -2.79 -20.71 9.80
C THR A 59 -1.50 -21.45 10.16
N GLY A 60 -0.88 -22.14 9.19
CA GLY A 60 0.41 -22.78 9.38
C GLY A 60 1.55 -21.79 9.62
N LEU A 61 1.53 -20.64 8.93
CA LEU A 61 2.48 -19.54 9.15
C LEU A 61 2.30 -18.90 10.54
N GLU A 62 1.07 -18.64 10.97
CA GLU A 62 0.78 -18.08 12.30
C GLU A 62 1.31 -18.94 13.45
N LYS A 63 1.38 -20.28 13.25
CA LYS A 63 1.96 -21.20 14.24
C LYS A 63 3.49 -21.21 14.25
N LYS A 64 4.12 -20.78 13.17
CA LYS A 64 5.58 -20.88 12.99
C LYS A 64 6.29 -19.54 13.13
N LEU A 65 5.59 -18.45 12.88
CA LEU A 65 6.16 -17.10 12.81
C LEU A 65 5.73 -16.24 14.00
N THR A 66 6.60 -15.31 14.37
CA THR A 66 6.24 -14.23 15.28
C THR A 66 5.28 -13.26 14.61
N ARG A 67 4.58 -12.42 15.41
CA ARG A 67 3.69 -11.38 14.91
C ARG A 67 4.42 -10.41 13.97
N GLU A 68 5.68 -10.09 14.27
CA GLU A 68 6.52 -9.21 13.45
C GLU A 68 6.84 -9.85 12.10
N ALA A 69 7.13 -11.16 12.08
CA ALA A 69 7.40 -11.89 10.84
C ALA A 69 6.13 -12.05 9.98
N MET A 70 4.97 -12.26 10.58
CA MET A 70 3.68 -12.23 9.88
C MET A 70 3.41 -10.85 9.27
N LYS A 71 3.65 -9.78 10.04
CA LYS A 71 3.52 -8.42 9.55
C LYS A 71 4.46 -8.14 8.37
N LEU A 72 5.68 -8.72 8.37
CA LEU A 72 6.62 -8.59 7.26
C LEU A 72 6.00 -9.10 5.94
N ILE A 73 5.35 -10.27 5.96
CA ILE A 73 4.66 -10.85 4.79
C ILE A 73 3.54 -9.92 4.33
N SER A 74 2.62 -9.56 5.23
CA SER A 74 1.45 -8.73 4.89
C SER A 74 1.86 -7.36 4.36
N VAL A 75 2.84 -6.71 4.98
CA VAL A 75 3.31 -5.39 4.56
C VAL A 75 4.06 -5.44 3.24
N SER A 76 4.92 -6.45 3.03
CA SER A 76 5.63 -6.58 1.76
C SER A 76 4.67 -6.80 0.58
N TRP A 77 3.59 -7.53 0.79
CA TRP A 77 2.53 -7.74 -0.21
C TRP A 77 1.87 -6.43 -0.67
N LEU A 78 1.69 -5.47 0.23
CA LEU A 78 1.15 -4.15 -0.10
C LEU A 78 2.04 -3.32 -1.04
N SER A 79 3.22 -3.80 -1.37
CA SER A 79 4.06 -3.18 -2.41
C SER A 79 3.47 -3.30 -3.80
N GLU A 80 2.69 -4.35 -4.07
CA GLU A 80 2.14 -4.71 -5.39
C GLU A 80 3.22 -4.86 -6.47
N GLN A 81 4.45 -5.19 -6.07
CA GLN A 81 5.58 -5.39 -7.00
C GLN A 81 5.64 -6.85 -7.44
N LYS A 82 5.52 -7.09 -8.74
CA LYS A 82 5.54 -8.44 -9.32
C LYS A 82 6.85 -9.18 -9.03
N GLU A 83 7.95 -8.45 -8.97
CA GLU A 83 9.28 -8.98 -8.67
C GLU A 83 9.37 -9.60 -7.26
N LEU A 84 8.42 -9.27 -6.38
CA LEU A 84 8.33 -9.85 -5.05
C LEU A 84 7.67 -11.24 -5.03
N ASN A 85 6.87 -11.60 -6.03
CA ASN A 85 6.08 -12.83 -6.02
C ASN A 85 6.95 -14.07 -5.76
N THR A 86 7.99 -14.26 -6.55
CA THR A 86 8.92 -15.39 -6.40
C THR A 86 9.70 -15.37 -5.07
N PRO A 87 10.35 -14.26 -4.66
CA PRO A 87 11.00 -14.17 -3.34
C PRO A 87 10.05 -14.43 -2.17
N LEU A 88 8.85 -13.90 -2.20
CA LEU A 88 7.86 -14.09 -1.14
C LEU A 88 7.38 -15.54 -1.07
N PHE A 89 7.07 -16.15 -2.22
CA PHE A 89 6.74 -17.57 -2.33
C PHE A 89 7.86 -18.45 -1.73
N ARG A 90 9.11 -18.22 -2.15
CA ARG A 90 10.27 -18.96 -1.65
C ARG A 90 10.48 -18.75 -0.15
N TYR A 91 10.34 -17.53 0.34
CA TYR A 91 10.41 -17.21 1.77
C TYR A 91 9.40 -18.04 2.56
N VAL A 92 8.12 -18.05 2.14
CA VAL A 92 7.07 -18.83 2.80
C VAL A 92 7.37 -20.32 2.77
N CYS A 93 7.82 -20.86 1.63
CA CYS A 93 8.23 -22.27 1.52
C CYS A 93 9.38 -22.61 2.49
N LYS A 94 10.37 -21.72 2.62
CA LYS A 94 11.50 -21.90 3.56
C LYS A 94 11.03 -21.89 5.01
N VAL A 95 10.08 -21.04 5.38
CA VAL A 95 9.48 -21.01 6.72
C VAL A 95 8.86 -22.36 7.09
N PHE A 96 8.17 -23.01 6.16
CA PHE A 96 7.60 -24.33 6.42
C PHE A 96 8.67 -25.41 6.63
N ARG A 97 9.84 -25.30 5.98
CA ARG A 97 10.95 -26.28 6.07
C ARG A 97 11.88 -26.05 7.25
N GLN A 98 12.15 -24.78 7.57
CA GLN A 98 13.25 -24.39 8.49
C GLN A 98 12.75 -23.67 9.75
N GLY A 99 11.47 -23.31 9.81
CA GLY A 99 10.93 -22.46 10.87
C GLY A 99 11.11 -20.97 10.58
N ASP A 100 11.06 -20.13 11.62
CA ASP A 100 11.18 -18.68 11.49
C ASP A 100 12.61 -18.26 11.11
N ILE A 101 12.77 -17.87 9.84
CA ILE A 101 14.01 -17.36 9.26
C ILE A 101 13.99 -15.84 9.05
N SER A 102 12.97 -15.12 9.56
CA SER A 102 12.75 -13.69 9.29
C SER A 102 13.94 -12.78 9.63
N ARG A 103 14.87 -13.25 10.45
CA ARG A 103 16.10 -12.53 10.84
C ARG A 103 17.36 -13.01 10.10
N ASN A 104 17.23 -13.99 9.21
CA ASN A 104 18.37 -14.48 8.42
C ASN A 104 18.59 -13.60 7.18
N TYR A 105 19.18 -12.43 7.35
CA TYR A 105 19.46 -11.49 6.26
C TYR A 105 20.54 -11.94 5.28
N ALA A 106 21.21 -13.06 5.51
CA ALA A 106 22.10 -13.70 4.55
C ALA A 106 21.31 -14.43 3.43
N ASP A 107 20.04 -14.76 3.69
CA ASP A 107 19.16 -15.34 2.67
C ASP A 107 18.60 -14.24 1.76
N ALA A 108 18.77 -14.42 0.44
CA ALA A 108 18.38 -13.43 -0.56
C ALA A 108 16.86 -13.15 -0.57
N ASP A 109 16.01 -14.16 -0.34
CA ASP A 109 14.56 -14.00 -0.34
C ASP A 109 14.11 -13.24 0.92
N VAL A 110 14.69 -13.56 2.09
CA VAL A 110 14.44 -12.81 3.35
C VAL A 110 14.84 -11.34 3.19
N LEU A 111 16.01 -11.09 2.58
CA LEU A 111 16.49 -9.73 2.35
C LEU A 111 15.58 -8.97 1.38
N ALA A 112 15.13 -9.60 0.29
CA ALA A 112 14.21 -9.00 -0.69
C ALA A 112 12.89 -8.60 -0.03
N VAL A 113 12.22 -9.53 0.68
CA VAL A 113 10.96 -9.29 1.39
C VAL A 113 11.12 -8.17 2.43
N THR A 114 12.21 -8.20 3.21
CA THR A 114 12.47 -7.18 4.23
C THR A 114 12.69 -5.79 3.64
N ASN A 115 13.45 -5.69 2.56
CA ASN A 115 13.72 -4.40 1.90
C ASN A 115 12.46 -3.79 1.31
N ILE A 116 11.60 -4.61 0.69
CA ILE A 116 10.32 -4.16 0.17
C ILE A 116 9.39 -3.71 1.31
N ALA A 117 9.25 -4.51 2.37
CA ALA A 117 8.45 -4.11 3.53
C ALA A 117 8.90 -2.78 4.12
N ARG A 118 10.22 -2.52 4.20
CA ARG A 118 10.75 -1.21 4.66
C ARG A 118 10.32 -0.05 3.76
N LYS A 119 10.29 -0.23 2.43
CA LYS A 119 9.83 0.80 1.50
C LYS A 119 8.36 1.13 1.73
N VAL A 120 7.51 0.10 1.89
CA VAL A 120 6.09 0.25 2.21
C VAL A 120 5.88 0.99 3.54
N LEU A 121 6.61 0.59 4.59
CA LEU A 121 6.52 1.25 5.91
C LEU A 121 7.02 2.70 5.88
N HIS A 122 8.05 3.00 5.08
CA HIS A 122 8.51 4.38 4.87
C HIS A 122 7.42 5.22 4.19
N GLU A 123 6.73 4.67 3.19
CA GLU A 123 5.63 5.37 2.54
C GLU A 123 4.42 5.52 3.46
N GLN A 124 4.09 4.49 4.25
CA GLN A 124 3.10 4.59 5.32
C GLN A 124 3.35 5.80 6.22
N LEU A 125 4.59 5.97 6.69
CA LEU A 125 4.95 7.10 7.55
C LEU A 125 4.77 8.44 6.82
N ARG A 126 5.19 8.54 5.56
CA ARG A 126 5.03 9.73 4.73
C ARG A 126 3.55 10.08 4.50
N MET A 127 2.70 9.08 4.24
CA MET A 127 1.28 9.33 4.08
C MET A 127 0.64 9.89 5.36
N LYS A 128 0.99 9.39 6.53
CA LYS A 128 0.53 9.96 7.80
C LYS A 128 0.96 11.42 8.01
N GLN A 129 2.09 11.84 7.43
CA GLN A 129 2.62 13.19 7.56
C GLN A 129 2.10 14.15 6.48
N PHE A 130 1.83 13.65 5.27
CA PHE A 130 1.61 14.50 4.09
C PHE A 130 0.18 14.54 3.60
N ILE A 131 -0.74 13.73 4.11
CA ILE A 131 -2.16 13.86 3.80
C ILE A 131 -2.67 15.21 4.27
N ARG A 132 -3.35 15.91 3.36
CA ARG A 132 -3.99 17.21 3.62
C ARG A 132 -5.46 17.09 3.30
N PHE A 133 -6.28 17.43 4.29
CA PHE A 133 -7.72 17.44 4.12
C PHE A 133 -8.19 18.82 3.66
N GLN A 134 -9.24 18.82 2.85
CA GLN A 134 -10.01 19.96 2.43
C GLN A 134 -11.44 19.79 2.93
N LYS A 135 -12.03 20.82 3.49
CA LYS A 135 -13.38 20.75 4.04
C LYS A 135 -14.43 21.03 2.96
N ALA A 136 -15.34 20.10 2.78
CA ALA A 136 -16.51 20.25 1.92
C ALA A 136 -17.64 21.04 2.62
N LYS A 137 -18.61 21.52 1.85
CA LYS A 137 -19.77 22.31 2.33
C LYS A 137 -20.64 21.53 3.30
N ASP A 138 -20.70 20.22 3.18
CA ASP A 138 -21.44 19.31 4.07
C ASP A 138 -20.73 19.02 5.40
N GLY A 139 -19.50 19.56 5.56
CA GLY A 139 -18.67 19.36 6.74
C GLY A 139 -17.72 18.17 6.66
N THR A 140 -17.74 17.38 5.59
CA THR A 140 -16.83 16.24 5.40
C THR A 140 -15.44 16.72 5.01
N TYR A 141 -14.41 16.09 5.56
CA TYR A 141 -13.00 16.36 5.23
C TYR A 141 -12.50 15.37 4.19
N LEU A 142 -12.12 15.86 3.01
CA LEU A 142 -11.73 15.08 1.87
C LEU A 142 -10.22 15.19 1.59
N ALA A 143 -9.56 14.08 1.38
CA ALA A 143 -8.15 14.02 1.01
C ALA A 143 -7.92 13.04 -0.15
N VAL A 144 -7.09 13.45 -1.11
CA VAL A 144 -6.66 12.62 -2.22
C VAL A 144 -5.19 12.32 -2.08
N VAL A 145 -4.81 11.09 -2.37
CA VAL A 145 -3.42 10.63 -2.37
C VAL A 145 -3.15 9.72 -3.56
N SER A 146 -1.88 9.52 -3.90
CA SER A 146 -1.46 8.57 -4.94
C SER A 146 -0.12 7.97 -4.53
N PRO A 147 -0.11 7.09 -3.51
CA PRO A 147 1.11 6.47 -3.05
C PRO A 147 1.61 5.41 -4.04
N ASP A 148 2.92 5.15 -4.04
CA ASP A 148 3.51 4.10 -4.88
C ASP A 148 3.03 2.70 -4.45
N HIS A 149 2.90 2.49 -3.14
CA HIS A 149 2.46 1.24 -2.51
C HIS A 149 1.05 1.37 -1.93
N ASN A 150 0.35 0.27 -1.78
CA ASN A 150 -1.01 0.23 -1.25
C ASN A 150 -1.02 0.42 0.28
N VAL A 151 -0.72 1.62 0.75
CA VAL A 151 -0.56 1.91 2.19
C VAL A 151 -1.84 2.37 2.89
N LEU A 152 -2.92 2.66 2.17
CA LEU A 152 -4.16 3.10 2.78
C LEU A 152 -4.66 2.14 3.88
N PRO A 153 -4.73 0.82 3.66
CA PRO A 153 -5.26 -0.10 4.68
C PRO A 153 -4.51 -0.07 6.00
N ILE A 154 -3.23 0.32 5.97
CA ILE A 154 -2.37 0.34 7.17
C ILE A 154 -2.20 1.72 7.82
N ILE A 155 -2.87 2.75 7.28
CA ILE A 155 -2.87 4.11 7.86
C ILE A 155 -4.24 4.53 8.40
N ILE A 156 -5.30 3.84 8.05
CA ILE A 156 -6.68 4.23 8.37
C ILE A 156 -6.93 4.31 9.87
N ASP A 157 -6.47 3.34 10.64
CA ASP A 157 -6.61 3.36 12.11
C ASP A 157 -6.02 4.64 12.72
N HIS A 158 -4.87 5.10 12.19
CA HIS A 158 -4.25 6.35 12.64
C HIS A 158 -5.14 7.57 12.40
N PHE A 159 -5.82 7.64 11.25
CA PHE A 159 -6.71 8.77 10.94
C PHE A 159 -8.02 8.68 11.70
N GLN A 160 -8.56 7.48 11.91
CA GLN A 160 -9.72 7.25 12.75
C GLN A 160 -9.45 7.68 14.20
N ASP A 161 -8.32 7.32 14.78
CA ASP A 161 -7.96 7.72 16.14
C ASP A 161 -7.74 9.24 16.26
N ARG A 162 -7.08 9.85 15.26
CA ARG A 162 -6.69 11.26 15.31
C ARG A 162 -7.84 12.22 15.00
N PHE A 163 -8.78 11.83 14.15
CA PHE A 163 -9.89 12.62 13.66
C PHE A 163 -11.21 11.87 13.86
N ASN A 164 -11.42 11.40 15.10
CA ASN A 164 -12.58 10.61 15.49
C ASN A 164 -13.87 11.46 15.67
N ASP A 165 -13.73 12.77 15.73
CA ASP A 165 -14.80 13.75 15.98
C ASP A 165 -15.41 14.35 14.71
N GLN A 166 -14.93 13.94 13.53
CA GLN A 166 -15.36 14.52 12.25
C GLN A 166 -15.38 13.50 11.12
N PRO A 167 -16.34 13.59 10.19
CA PRO A 167 -16.38 12.70 9.03
C PRO A 167 -15.25 13.04 8.07
N TRP A 168 -14.64 12.01 7.48
CA TRP A 168 -13.59 12.18 6.49
C TRP A 168 -13.57 11.08 5.44
N LEU A 169 -13.01 11.41 4.28
CA LEU A 169 -12.73 10.51 3.18
C LEU A 169 -11.26 10.65 2.76
N ILE A 170 -10.54 9.53 2.67
CA ILE A 170 -9.22 9.44 2.07
C ILE A 170 -9.30 8.54 0.84
N TYR A 171 -8.93 9.07 -0.33
CA TYR A 171 -9.05 8.39 -1.62
C TYR A 171 -7.69 8.20 -2.29
N ASP A 172 -7.41 6.97 -2.74
CA ASP A 172 -6.23 6.63 -3.55
C ASP A 172 -6.56 6.78 -5.03
N ALA A 173 -6.06 7.86 -5.64
CA ALA A 173 -6.28 8.16 -7.05
C ALA A 173 -5.58 7.19 -8.01
N LYS A 174 -4.57 6.43 -7.53
CA LYS A 174 -3.87 5.42 -8.34
C LYS A 174 -4.64 4.11 -8.43
N ARG A 175 -5.35 3.77 -7.35
CA ARG A 175 -6.04 2.47 -7.21
C ARG A 175 -7.55 2.59 -7.27
N HIS A 176 -8.08 3.82 -7.43
CA HIS A 176 -9.52 4.12 -7.56
C HIS A 176 -10.38 3.57 -6.43
N TYR A 177 -9.88 3.63 -5.19
CA TYR A 177 -10.64 3.31 -3.99
C TYR A 177 -10.27 4.22 -2.82
N GLY A 178 -11.10 4.24 -1.80
CA GLY A 178 -10.85 5.03 -0.61
C GLY A 178 -11.48 4.43 0.64
N PHE A 179 -11.31 5.16 1.74
CA PHE A 179 -11.96 4.86 3.01
C PHE A 179 -12.73 6.08 3.48
N ASN A 180 -14.01 5.88 3.76
CA ASN A 180 -14.90 6.89 4.30
C ASN A 180 -15.17 6.58 5.77
N TYR A 181 -15.07 7.60 6.62
CA TYR A 181 -15.42 7.58 8.03
C TYR A 181 -16.59 8.52 8.29
N ASP A 182 -17.66 8.02 8.85
CA ASP A 182 -18.91 8.75 9.12
C ASP A 182 -18.98 9.32 10.55
N GLY A 183 -17.89 9.24 11.32
CA GLY A 183 -17.84 9.57 12.75
C GLY A 183 -18.05 8.36 13.68
N LYS A 184 -18.31 7.16 13.13
CA LYS A 184 -18.51 5.92 13.88
C LYS A 184 -17.75 4.74 13.27
N THR A 185 -17.94 4.52 11.97
CA THR A 185 -17.40 3.38 11.25
C THR A 185 -16.61 3.80 10.03
N VAL A 186 -15.58 3.04 9.73
CA VAL A 186 -14.81 3.20 8.48
C VAL A 186 -15.31 2.16 7.48
N ILE A 187 -15.65 2.60 6.30
CA ILE A 187 -16.03 1.74 5.18
C ILE A 187 -15.11 1.96 3.99
N ARG A 188 -14.77 0.89 3.27
CA ARG A 188 -14.09 0.99 1.99
C ARG A 188 -15.09 1.39 0.92
N ILE A 189 -14.70 2.35 0.07
CA ILE A 189 -15.54 2.84 -1.03
C ILE A 189 -14.78 2.76 -2.36
N THR A 190 -15.54 2.62 -3.43
CA THR A 190 -15.12 2.80 -4.81
C THR A 190 -16.19 3.66 -5.50
N PHE A 191 -15.79 4.51 -6.43
CA PHE A 191 -16.75 5.22 -7.27
C PHE A 191 -16.95 4.41 -8.57
N GLU A 192 -18.20 4.15 -8.92
CA GLU A 192 -18.54 3.44 -10.17
C GLU A 192 -18.21 4.27 -11.41
N ASP A 193 -18.32 5.61 -11.27
CA ASP A 193 -18.01 6.57 -12.33
C ASP A 193 -16.99 7.61 -11.79
N GLU A 194 -15.87 7.75 -12.50
CA GLU A 194 -14.85 8.75 -12.17
C GLU A 194 -15.38 10.18 -12.28
N SER A 195 -16.41 10.42 -13.07
CA SER A 195 -17.07 11.74 -13.18
C SER A 195 -17.87 12.11 -11.92
N ALA A 196 -18.21 11.14 -11.08
CA ALA A 196 -18.92 11.37 -9.82
C ALA A 196 -17.96 11.70 -8.64
N VAL A 197 -16.65 11.69 -8.90
CA VAL A 197 -15.63 11.99 -7.88
C VAL A 197 -15.62 13.50 -7.62
N PRO A 198 -15.77 13.98 -6.37
CA PRO A 198 -15.91 15.40 -6.05
C PRO A 198 -14.58 16.17 -6.03
N PHE A 199 -13.53 15.64 -6.64
CA PHE A 199 -12.19 16.21 -6.67
C PHE A 199 -11.41 15.84 -7.93
N ASP A 200 -10.49 16.70 -8.34
CA ASP A 200 -9.56 16.44 -9.42
C ASP A 200 -8.50 15.39 -8.98
N LEU A 201 -8.53 14.23 -9.62
CA LEU A 201 -7.62 13.11 -9.32
C LEU A 201 -6.14 13.44 -9.57
N THR A 202 -5.85 14.45 -10.40
CA THR A 202 -4.48 14.82 -10.77
C THR A 202 -3.77 15.66 -9.70
N ASN A 203 -4.51 16.55 -9.04
CA ASN A 203 -3.99 17.51 -8.05
C ASN A 203 -4.69 17.46 -6.69
N GLY A 204 -5.76 16.69 -6.56
CA GLY A 204 -6.52 16.49 -5.32
C GLY A 204 -7.36 17.69 -4.89
N LYS A 205 -7.56 18.70 -5.75
CA LYS A 205 -8.40 19.84 -5.42
C LYS A 205 -9.87 19.46 -5.48
N LEU A 206 -10.61 19.88 -4.47
CA LEU A 206 -12.07 19.80 -4.52
C LEU A 206 -12.64 20.76 -5.56
N ASP A 207 -13.73 20.33 -6.18
CA ASP A 207 -14.50 21.21 -7.06
C ASP A 207 -15.00 22.43 -6.28
N GLU A 208 -15.00 23.60 -6.94
CA GLU A 208 -15.48 24.87 -6.33
C GLU A 208 -16.93 24.77 -5.84
N SER A 209 -17.74 23.91 -6.48
CA SER A 209 -19.10 23.61 -6.05
C SER A 209 -19.19 22.88 -4.72
N VAL A 210 -18.16 22.14 -4.36
CA VAL A 210 -18.11 21.23 -3.19
C VAL A 210 -17.33 21.84 -2.03
N ILE A 211 -16.26 22.61 -2.30
CA ILE A 211 -15.40 23.18 -1.26
C ILE A 211 -16.14 24.22 -0.38
N SER A 212 -15.87 24.19 0.93
CA SER A 212 -16.38 25.19 1.88
C SER A 212 -15.67 26.54 1.69
N SER A 213 -16.41 27.66 1.80
CA SER A 213 -15.81 29.02 1.77
C SER A 213 -14.76 29.25 2.86
N ASP A 214 -14.98 28.68 4.04
CA ASP A 214 -14.05 28.78 5.18
C ASP A 214 -12.74 28.04 4.90
N ASP A 215 -12.79 26.91 4.15
CA ASP A 215 -11.61 26.14 3.81
C ASP A 215 -10.69 26.90 2.87
N GLN A 216 -11.22 27.65 1.91
CA GLN A 216 -10.41 28.50 1.03
C GLN A 216 -9.63 29.55 1.82
N LEU A 217 -10.25 30.18 2.82
CA LEU A 217 -9.58 31.12 3.71
C LEU A 217 -8.48 30.43 4.53
N LEU A 218 -8.78 29.27 5.13
CA LEU A 218 -7.83 28.50 5.92
C LEU A 218 -6.63 28.03 5.09
N GLN A 219 -6.84 27.58 3.84
CA GLN A 219 -5.76 27.22 2.93
C GLN A 219 -4.85 28.41 2.61
N ASN A 220 -5.41 29.60 2.39
CA ASN A 220 -4.64 30.82 2.14
C ASN A 220 -3.84 31.25 3.39
N LEU A 221 -4.43 31.17 4.57
CA LEU A 221 -3.74 31.41 5.84
C LEU A 221 -2.60 30.40 6.04
N TRP A 222 -2.84 29.12 5.75
CA TRP A 222 -1.82 28.06 5.84
C TRP A 222 -0.64 28.31 4.90
N ARG A 223 -0.89 28.69 3.65
CA ARG A 223 0.18 29.06 2.68
C ARG A 223 0.99 30.26 3.17
N THR A 224 0.32 31.27 3.72
CA THR A 224 0.97 32.47 4.25
C THR A 224 1.82 32.12 5.47
N TYR A 225 1.28 31.36 6.41
CA TYR A 225 2.01 30.86 7.56
C TYR A 225 3.24 30.05 7.17
N PHE A 226 3.07 29.09 6.26
CA PHE A 226 4.16 28.24 5.78
C PHE A 226 5.32 29.05 5.17
N LYS A 227 5.01 30.13 4.44
CA LYS A 227 6.00 31.05 3.90
C LYS A 227 6.67 31.89 5.01
N ALA A 228 5.89 32.34 5.98
CA ALA A 228 6.37 33.23 7.05
C ALA A 228 7.31 32.54 8.05
N ILE A 229 7.07 31.27 8.38
CA ILE A 229 7.94 30.50 9.30
C ILE A 229 9.25 30.01 8.65
N CYS A 230 9.39 30.16 7.34
CA CYS A 230 10.55 29.68 6.61
C CYS A 230 11.77 30.57 6.89
N ILE A 231 12.75 30.01 7.60
CA ILE A 231 14.03 30.69 7.85
C ILE A 231 14.92 30.46 6.63
N LYS A 232 15.15 31.51 5.84
CA LYS A 232 15.86 31.44 4.55
C LYS A 232 17.28 30.85 4.69
N GLU A 233 17.98 31.17 5.76
CA GLU A 233 19.35 30.68 6.03
C GLU A 233 19.40 29.18 6.36
N ARG A 234 18.27 28.57 6.71
CA ARG A 234 18.14 27.13 7.02
C ARG A 234 17.55 26.33 5.87
N LEU A 235 17.28 26.97 4.72
CA LEU A 235 16.77 26.27 3.55
C LEU A 235 17.77 25.22 3.04
N ASN A 236 17.39 23.97 3.08
CA ASN A 236 18.13 22.87 2.48
C ASN A 236 17.23 22.10 1.49
N PRO A 237 17.22 22.51 0.20
CA PRO A 237 16.36 21.89 -0.81
C PRO A 237 16.64 20.41 -1.03
N ARG A 238 17.89 19.96 -0.88
CA ARG A 238 18.24 18.53 -1.00
C ARG A 238 17.62 17.70 0.11
N LYS A 239 17.75 18.17 1.36
CA LYS A 239 17.12 17.51 2.50
C LYS A 239 15.60 17.50 2.35
N GLN A 240 15.00 18.63 1.97
CA GLN A 240 13.56 18.74 1.75
C GLN A 240 13.06 17.72 0.70
N LEU A 241 13.77 17.57 -0.42
CA LEU A 241 13.40 16.60 -1.46
C LEU A 241 13.54 15.14 -0.99
N ASN A 242 14.53 14.87 -0.14
CA ASN A 242 14.71 13.53 0.42
C ASN A 242 13.61 13.17 1.42
N ASP A 243 13.28 14.10 2.33
CA ASP A 243 12.29 13.89 3.38
C ASP A 243 10.86 13.96 2.81
N MET A 244 10.63 14.84 1.83
CA MET A 244 9.33 15.11 1.20
C MET A 244 9.48 15.07 -0.35
N PRO A 245 9.43 13.88 -0.98
CA PRO A 245 9.55 13.72 -2.44
C PRO A 245 8.49 14.52 -3.21
N ARG A 246 8.88 15.07 -4.37
CA ARG A 246 8.01 15.91 -5.21
C ARG A 246 6.70 15.27 -5.61
N ARG A 247 6.64 13.93 -5.71
CA ARG A 247 5.41 13.22 -6.08
C ARG A 247 4.23 13.45 -5.14
N TYR A 248 4.48 13.83 -3.88
CA TYR A 248 3.43 14.17 -2.90
C TYR A 248 2.98 15.63 -2.99
N TRP A 249 3.79 16.52 -3.58
CA TRP A 249 3.53 17.97 -3.55
C TRP A 249 2.22 18.34 -4.23
N LYS A 250 1.83 17.62 -5.27
CA LYS A 250 0.59 17.89 -6.02
C LYS A 250 -0.68 17.79 -5.17
N TYR A 251 -0.61 17.09 -4.04
CA TYR A 251 -1.73 16.96 -3.08
C TYR A 251 -1.56 17.80 -1.82
N MET A 252 -0.52 18.62 -1.75
CA MET A 252 -0.22 19.42 -0.57
C MET A 252 -0.59 20.88 -0.82
N THR A 253 -1.50 21.42 -0.01
CA THR A 253 -2.02 22.79 -0.12
C THR A 253 -0.91 23.85 -0.09
N GLU A 254 0.15 23.64 0.71
CA GLU A 254 1.28 24.57 0.85
C GLU A 254 2.28 24.52 -0.31
N LYS A 255 2.11 23.62 -1.25
CA LYS A 255 3.01 23.43 -2.42
C LYS A 255 2.36 23.81 -3.75
N ASN A 256 1.04 24.00 -3.75
CA ASN A 256 0.23 24.39 -4.90
C ASN A 256 -0.10 25.88 -4.89
#